data_9d2923cfbdd94204de1a310593b8d877
#
_entry.id   9d2923cfbdd94204de1a310593b8d877
#
_cell.length_a   1.000
_cell.length_b   1.000
_cell.length_c   1.000
_cell.angle_alpha   90.00
_cell.angle_beta   90.00
_cell.angle_gamma   90.00
#
_symmetry.space_group_name_H-M   'P 1'
#
loop_
_entity.id
_entity.type
_entity.pdbx_description
1 polymer ?
#
loop_
_entity_poly.entity_id
_entity_poly.type
_entity_poly.pdbx_seq_one_letter_code
_entity_poly.pdbx_strand_id
1 'polypeptide(L)'
;MPHLHTQPHGHDVTISAWILRQFPSDGVRRRQWKALVHKHRKMNLWIQPGGHVEHTENPWQALAHELHEETGYSIDQLSVLQPWDRLPDGIHDLMHPTPVLLNTHSPYPGHFHSDIVMAMVAHGDPAEKPRPGESQELQWVSPDEFAALPGAEPDAVMIMTMIVERVADSWLAIPATRWSLADAPAEAMT
;
A
#
# COMPACT_ATOMS: atom_id res chain seq x y z
N MET A 1 10.38 12.24 -6.67
CA MET A 1 10.03 12.17 -8.10
C MET A 1 9.42 13.48 -8.55
N PRO A 2 9.51 13.89 -9.82
CA PRO A 2 8.77 15.05 -10.29
C PRO A 2 7.27 14.72 -10.23
N HIS A 3 6.44 15.67 -9.80
CA HIS A 3 5.00 15.49 -9.87
C HIS A 3 4.58 15.42 -11.34
N LEU A 4 3.67 14.48 -11.64
CA LEU A 4 3.14 14.31 -13.00
C LEU A 4 2.26 15.49 -13.39
N HIS A 5 1.66 16.16 -12.40
CA HIS A 5 0.80 17.32 -12.60
C HIS A 5 1.41 18.59 -12.02
N THR A 6 1.78 19.51 -12.90
CA THR A 6 2.42 20.80 -12.52
C THR A 6 1.48 21.99 -12.52
N GLN A 7 0.21 21.80 -12.89
CA GLN A 7 -0.78 22.87 -12.89
C GLN A 7 -1.29 23.16 -11.47
N PRO A 8 -1.57 24.41 -11.11
CA PRO A 8 -2.24 24.73 -9.86
C PRO A 8 -3.56 23.96 -9.73
N HIS A 9 -3.80 23.36 -8.56
CA HIS A 9 -4.93 22.47 -8.28
C HIS A 9 -4.98 21.18 -9.12
N GLY A 10 -3.82 20.76 -9.64
CA GLY A 10 -3.69 19.47 -10.33
C GLY A 10 -3.79 18.29 -9.37
N HIS A 11 -4.24 17.15 -9.92
CA HIS A 11 -4.33 15.87 -9.21
C HIS A 11 -3.36 14.87 -9.82
N ASP A 12 -2.53 14.25 -8.99
CA ASP A 12 -1.77 13.08 -9.36
C ASP A 12 -2.50 11.82 -8.86
N VAL A 13 -2.42 10.75 -9.63
CA VAL A 13 -2.86 9.43 -9.17
C VAL A 13 -1.73 8.80 -8.37
N THR A 14 -2.04 8.39 -7.15
CA THR A 14 -1.11 7.66 -6.28
C THR A 14 -1.70 6.30 -5.91
N ILE A 15 -0.84 5.39 -5.48
CA ILE A 15 -1.23 4.11 -4.93
C ILE A 15 -0.39 3.81 -3.71
N SER A 16 -1.03 3.30 -2.66
CA SER A 16 -0.37 2.98 -1.40
C SER A 16 -0.88 1.67 -0.81
N ALA A 17 -0.14 1.08 0.12
CA ALA A 17 -0.57 -0.12 0.80
C ALA A 17 -0.31 -0.10 2.29
N TRP A 18 -1.31 -0.48 3.07
CA TRP A 18 -1.14 -0.91 4.45
C TRP A 18 -0.73 -2.39 4.46
N ILE A 19 0.56 -2.65 4.62
CA ILE A 19 1.08 -4.02 4.78
C ILE A 19 0.91 -4.41 6.24
N LEU A 20 0.07 -5.41 6.48
CA LEU A 20 -0.26 -5.91 7.82
C LEU A 20 0.51 -7.20 8.11
N ARG A 21 0.80 -7.43 9.39
CA ARG A 21 1.36 -8.68 9.88
C ARG A 21 0.89 -8.93 11.32
N GLN A 22 0.71 -10.20 11.67
CA GLN A 22 0.36 -10.59 13.03
C GLN A 22 1.60 -10.83 13.89
N PHE A 23 1.65 -10.15 15.02
CA PHE A 23 2.70 -10.32 16.02
C PHE A 23 2.16 -10.96 17.31
N PRO A 24 2.99 -11.69 18.07
CA PRO A 24 2.62 -12.10 19.41
C PRO A 24 2.27 -10.86 20.26
N SER A 25 1.20 -10.93 21.04
CA SER A 25 0.87 -9.89 22.01
C SER A 25 1.31 -10.32 23.40
N ASP A 26 1.96 -9.44 24.14
CA ASP A 26 2.45 -9.73 25.49
C ASP A 26 1.33 -10.16 26.42
N GLY A 27 1.48 -11.35 27.03
CA GLY A 27 0.62 -11.85 28.09
C GLY A 27 -0.73 -12.44 27.67
N VAL A 28 -1.07 -12.46 26.39
CA VAL A 28 -2.32 -13.04 25.88
C VAL A 28 -2.01 -13.96 24.69
N ARG A 29 -2.68 -15.13 24.59
CA ARG A 29 -2.61 -16.02 23.42
C ARG A 29 -3.16 -15.37 22.12
N ARG A 30 -3.38 -14.06 22.13
CA ARG A 30 -3.95 -13.30 21.00
C ARG A 30 -2.83 -12.66 20.21
N ARG A 31 -2.88 -12.81 18.90
CA ARG A 31 -2.00 -12.08 17.99
C ARG A 31 -2.55 -10.68 17.78
N GLN A 32 -1.65 -9.70 17.64
CA GLN A 32 -1.98 -8.33 17.33
C GLN A 32 -1.57 -8.01 15.89
N TRP A 33 -2.46 -7.41 15.15
CA TRP A 33 -2.14 -6.83 13.86
C TRP A 33 -1.31 -5.57 14.03
N LYS A 34 -0.22 -5.50 13.27
CA LYS A 34 0.59 -4.30 13.10
C LYS A 34 0.73 -4.01 11.61
N ALA A 35 0.85 -2.73 11.27
CA ALA A 35 1.14 -2.29 9.91
C ALA A 35 2.59 -1.83 9.79
N LEU A 36 3.17 -2.02 8.61
CA LEU A 36 4.46 -1.47 8.27
C LEU A 36 4.30 0.00 7.87
N VAL A 37 5.07 0.87 8.53
CA VAL A 37 5.19 2.28 8.19
C VAL A 37 6.65 2.62 7.94
N HIS A 38 6.89 3.59 7.08
CA HIS A 38 8.21 4.15 6.85
C HIS A 38 8.23 5.66 7.15
N LYS A 39 9.40 6.17 7.50
CA LYS A 39 9.57 7.60 7.70
C LYS A 39 9.91 8.27 6.38
N HIS A 40 8.94 8.91 5.76
CA HIS A 40 9.12 9.59 4.48
C HIS A 40 10.17 10.71 4.57
N ARG A 41 11.26 10.60 3.80
CA ARG A 41 12.45 11.45 3.95
C ARG A 41 12.21 12.95 3.76
N LYS A 42 11.38 13.31 2.75
CA LYS A 42 11.14 14.73 2.41
C LYS A 42 10.12 15.38 3.35
N MET A 43 9.07 14.64 3.73
CA MET A 43 8.00 15.16 4.58
C MET A 43 8.30 15.00 6.07
N ASN A 44 9.25 14.12 6.44
CA ASN A 44 9.57 13.75 7.82
C ASN A 44 8.33 13.21 8.59
N LEU A 45 7.43 12.54 7.89
CA LEU A 45 6.20 11.95 8.41
C LEU A 45 6.30 10.42 8.37
N TRP A 46 5.63 9.76 9.31
CA TRP A 46 5.42 8.32 9.28
C TRP A 46 4.16 8.01 8.48
N ILE A 47 4.31 7.28 7.40
CA ILE A 47 3.22 6.94 6.47
C ILE A 47 3.34 5.49 5.99
N GLN A 48 2.29 4.98 5.37
CA GLN A 48 2.30 3.73 4.63
C GLN A 48 3.19 3.85 3.38
N PRO A 49 3.80 2.77 2.89
CA PRO A 49 4.53 2.76 1.63
C PRO A 49 3.60 2.95 0.42
N GLY A 50 4.13 3.59 -0.61
CA GLY A 50 3.45 3.88 -1.86
C GLY A 50 3.95 5.14 -2.54
N GLY A 51 3.49 5.39 -3.76
CA GLY A 51 3.92 6.53 -4.55
C GLY A 51 3.03 6.86 -5.74
N HIS A 52 3.58 7.61 -6.68
CA HIS A 52 2.88 8.04 -7.87
C HIS A 52 2.74 6.90 -8.89
N VAL A 53 1.62 6.89 -9.60
CA VAL A 53 1.46 6.07 -10.79
C VAL A 53 2.08 6.83 -11.97
N GLU A 54 3.23 6.36 -12.43
CA GLU A 54 3.96 6.99 -13.53
C GLU A 54 3.25 6.75 -14.88
N HIS A 55 3.55 7.57 -15.89
CA HIS A 55 2.89 7.50 -17.21
C HIS A 55 3.04 6.15 -17.95
N THR A 56 4.04 5.37 -17.58
CA THR A 56 4.40 4.11 -18.26
C THR A 56 3.99 2.87 -17.50
N GLU A 57 3.23 3.01 -16.42
CA GLU A 57 2.80 1.90 -15.59
C GLU A 57 1.32 2.03 -15.18
N ASN A 58 0.69 0.92 -14.91
CA ASN A 58 -0.62 0.90 -14.31
C ASN A 58 -0.53 0.93 -12.77
N PRO A 59 -1.63 1.21 -12.04
CA PRO A 59 -1.56 1.31 -10.58
C PRO A 59 -1.01 0.07 -9.86
N TRP A 60 -1.25 -1.13 -10.40
CA TRP A 60 -0.75 -2.37 -9.79
C TRP A 60 0.76 -2.54 -9.97
N GLN A 61 1.29 -2.14 -11.13
CA GLN A 61 2.72 -2.09 -11.40
C GLN A 61 3.41 -1.05 -10.52
N ALA A 62 2.82 0.17 -10.42
CA ALA A 62 3.31 1.23 -9.54
C ALA A 62 3.40 0.75 -8.09
N LEU A 63 2.36 0.09 -7.56
CA LEU A 63 2.40 -0.43 -6.21
C LEU A 63 3.52 -1.46 -6.02
N ALA A 64 3.65 -2.43 -6.94
CA ALA A 64 4.71 -3.43 -6.86
C ALA A 64 6.11 -2.82 -6.86
N HIS A 65 6.30 -1.78 -7.66
CA HIS A 65 7.53 -1.01 -7.78
C HIS A 65 7.85 -0.28 -6.46
N GLU A 66 6.92 0.52 -5.95
CA GLU A 66 7.09 1.31 -4.72
C GLU A 66 7.30 0.42 -3.49
N LEU A 67 6.55 -0.68 -3.35
CA LEU A 67 6.74 -1.61 -2.25
C LEU A 67 8.14 -2.23 -2.26
N HIS A 68 8.64 -2.59 -3.44
CA HIS A 68 9.98 -3.13 -3.56
C HIS A 68 11.05 -2.08 -3.21
N GLU A 69 10.92 -0.85 -3.70
CA GLU A 69 11.89 0.22 -3.44
C GLU A 69 11.89 0.68 -1.98
N GLU A 70 10.72 0.92 -1.40
CA GLU A 70 10.58 1.50 -0.08
C GLU A 70 10.66 0.49 1.07
N THR A 71 10.32 -0.79 0.80
CA THR A 71 10.22 -1.79 1.88
C THR A 71 11.07 -3.04 1.67
N GLY A 72 11.49 -3.31 0.43
CA GLY A 72 12.16 -4.54 0.04
C GLY A 72 11.23 -5.74 -0.13
N TYR A 73 9.91 -5.57 -0.04
CA TYR A 73 8.95 -6.62 -0.34
C TYR A 73 8.72 -6.74 -1.84
N SER A 74 8.79 -7.96 -2.35
CA SER A 74 8.27 -8.31 -3.66
C SER A 74 6.81 -8.79 -3.57
N ILE A 75 6.07 -8.67 -4.65
CA ILE A 75 4.63 -8.99 -4.71
C ILE A 75 4.32 -10.43 -4.31
N ASP A 76 5.20 -11.37 -4.64
CA ASP A 76 5.04 -12.80 -4.31
C ASP A 76 5.16 -13.12 -2.80
N GLN A 77 5.68 -12.20 -2.00
CA GLN A 77 5.77 -12.31 -0.55
C GLN A 77 4.49 -11.85 0.17
N LEU A 78 3.54 -11.29 -0.58
CA LEU A 78 2.37 -10.61 -0.06
C LEU A 78 1.07 -11.26 -0.51
N SER A 79 0.04 -11.11 0.30
CA SER A 79 -1.36 -11.33 -0.09
C SER A 79 -2.13 -10.03 -0.02
N VAL A 80 -3.09 -9.83 -0.92
CA VAL A 80 -4.02 -8.71 -0.88
C VAL A 80 -5.27 -9.11 -0.11
N LEU A 81 -5.74 -8.28 0.78
CA LEU A 81 -7.03 -8.47 1.42
C LEU A 81 -8.15 -8.08 0.46
N GLN A 82 -9.08 -9.00 0.23
CA GLN A 82 -10.18 -8.85 -0.72
C GLN A 82 -11.52 -9.23 -0.08
N PRO A 83 -12.61 -8.50 -0.36
CA PRO A 83 -13.91 -8.80 0.21
C PRO A 83 -14.53 -10.09 -0.37
N TRP A 84 -14.03 -10.57 -1.50
CA TRP A 84 -14.48 -11.81 -2.17
C TRP A 84 -13.35 -12.43 -2.99
N ASP A 85 -13.38 -13.74 -3.17
CA ASP A 85 -12.50 -14.50 -4.07
C ASP A 85 -13.25 -14.87 -5.35
N ARG A 86 -13.48 -13.90 -6.23
CA ARG A 86 -14.15 -14.14 -7.50
C ARG A 86 -13.47 -13.35 -8.61
N LEU A 87 -12.33 -13.86 -9.05
CA LEU A 87 -11.78 -13.45 -10.34
C LEU A 87 -12.34 -14.41 -11.38
N PRO A 88 -13.10 -13.92 -12.38
CA PRO A 88 -13.49 -14.74 -13.51
C PRO A 88 -12.24 -15.30 -14.20
N ASP A 89 -12.32 -16.56 -14.63
CA ASP A 89 -11.23 -17.17 -15.37
C ASP A 89 -10.95 -16.40 -16.67
N GLY A 90 -9.69 -16.17 -16.97
CA GLY A 90 -9.23 -15.57 -18.23
C GLY A 90 -9.22 -14.05 -18.30
N ILE A 91 -9.52 -13.33 -17.22
CA ILE A 91 -9.44 -11.84 -17.22
C ILE A 91 -8.47 -11.27 -16.16
N HIS A 92 -7.59 -12.11 -15.61
CA HIS A 92 -6.62 -11.69 -14.59
C HIS A 92 -5.69 -10.57 -15.06
N ASP A 93 -5.37 -10.54 -16.35
CA ASP A 93 -4.45 -9.54 -16.92
C ASP A 93 -5.12 -8.17 -17.13
N LEU A 94 -6.46 -8.11 -17.01
CA LEU A 94 -7.25 -6.90 -17.22
C LEU A 94 -7.78 -6.31 -15.92
N MET A 95 -7.67 -7.03 -14.81
CA MET A 95 -8.23 -6.63 -13.52
C MET A 95 -7.14 -6.39 -12.50
N HIS A 96 -7.37 -5.41 -11.66
CA HIS A 96 -6.59 -5.15 -10.45
C HIS A 96 -7.36 -5.60 -9.22
N PRO A 97 -6.66 -5.82 -8.08
CA PRO A 97 -7.34 -6.07 -6.81
C PRO A 97 -8.25 -4.89 -6.45
N THR A 98 -9.35 -5.20 -5.75
CA THR A 98 -10.23 -4.16 -5.22
C THR A 98 -9.50 -3.36 -4.13
N PRO A 99 -9.39 -2.03 -4.23
CA PRO A 99 -8.80 -1.21 -3.19
C PRO A 99 -9.70 -1.20 -1.93
N VAL A 100 -9.09 -1.06 -0.77
CA VAL A 100 -9.83 -0.94 0.49
C VAL A 100 -10.55 0.39 0.58
N LEU A 101 -9.98 1.44 -0.02
CA LEU A 101 -10.62 2.75 -0.20
C LEU A 101 -9.93 3.55 -1.32
N LEU A 102 -10.61 4.57 -1.77
CA LEU A 102 -10.07 5.67 -2.59
C LEU A 102 -10.26 6.96 -1.79
N ASN A 103 -9.24 7.78 -1.75
CA ASN A 103 -9.35 9.10 -1.14
C ASN A 103 -8.71 10.18 -2.00
N THR A 104 -8.96 11.43 -1.63
CA THR A 104 -8.23 12.57 -2.17
C THR A 104 -7.72 13.40 -1.00
N HIS A 105 -6.43 13.67 -0.97
CA HIS A 105 -5.80 14.49 0.04
C HIS A 105 -4.83 15.49 -0.62
N SER A 106 -4.43 16.50 0.14
CA SER A 106 -3.49 17.52 -0.32
C SER A 106 -2.18 17.39 0.47
N PRO A 107 -1.10 16.88 -0.14
CA PRO A 107 0.19 16.79 0.53
C PRO A 107 0.80 18.18 0.79
N TYR A 108 0.41 19.18 0.00
CA TYR A 108 0.74 20.60 0.20
C TYR A 108 -0.27 21.49 -0.56
N PRO A 109 -0.39 22.77 -0.18
CA PRO A 109 -1.39 23.68 -0.76
C PRO A 109 -1.33 23.74 -2.29
N GLY A 110 -2.48 23.55 -2.93
CA GLY A 110 -2.64 23.65 -4.38
C GLY A 110 -2.23 22.41 -5.17
N HIS A 111 -1.97 21.30 -4.50
CA HIS A 111 -1.69 20.01 -5.13
C HIS A 111 -2.48 18.89 -4.44
N PHE A 112 -3.01 17.96 -5.22
CA PHE A 112 -3.84 16.87 -4.71
C PHE A 112 -3.34 15.52 -5.18
N HIS A 113 -3.48 14.53 -4.30
CA HIS A 113 -3.32 13.12 -4.63
C HIS A 113 -4.69 12.43 -4.61
N SER A 114 -4.99 11.70 -5.68
CA SER A 114 -6.10 10.74 -5.71
C SER A 114 -5.50 9.35 -5.46
N ASP A 115 -5.58 8.91 -4.20
CA ASP A 115 -4.87 7.74 -3.72
C ASP A 115 -5.72 6.46 -3.74
N ILE A 116 -5.18 5.42 -4.35
CA ILE A 116 -5.72 4.07 -4.40
C ILE A 116 -5.09 3.30 -3.24
N VAL A 117 -5.85 3.03 -2.17
CA VAL A 117 -5.32 2.41 -0.96
C VAL A 117 -5.60 0.91 -0.94
N MET A 118 -4.54 0.12 -0.83
CA MET A 118 -4.61 -1.33 -0.71
C MET A 118 -4.39 -1.77 0.74
N ALA A 119 -5.00 -2.90 1.12
CA ALA A 119 -4.69 -3.60 2.36
C ALA A 119 -4.03 -4.94 2.02
N MET A 120 -2.87 -5.19 2.56
CA MET A 120 -2.05 -6.37 2.25
C MET A 120 -1.57 -7.07 3.51
N VAL A 121 -1.18 -8.34 3.38
CA VAL A 121 -0.62 -9.14 4.48
C VAL A 121 0.74 -9.66 4.07
N ALA A 122 1.74 -9.44 4.92
CA ALA A 122 3.07 -10.02 4.79
C ALA A 122 3.15 -11.36 5.54
N HIS A 123 3.71 -12.37 4.89
CA HIS A 123 3.86 -13.72 5.44
C HIS A 123 5.24 -13.96 6.07
N GLY A 124 6.17 -13.04 5.91
CA GLY A 124 7.54 -13.10 6.42
C GLY A 124 8.22 -11.73 6.40
N ASP A 125 9.52 -11.71 6.59
CA ASP A 125 10.32 -10.51 6.41
C ASP A 125 10.56 -10.26 4.91
N PRO A 126 10.83 -9.00 4.49
CA PRO A 126 11.12 -8.69 3.10
C PRO A 126 12.39 -9.42 2.63
N ALA A 127 12.44 -9.77 1.35
CA ALA A 127 13.61 -10.45 0.76
C ALA A 127 14.82 -9.53 0.68
N GLU A 128 14.59 -8.24 0.55
CA GLU A 128 15.63 -7.23 0.38
C GLU A 128 15.46 -6.08 1.40
N LYS A 129 16.42 -5.19 1.41
CA LYS A 129 16.31 -3.91 2.13
C LYS A 129 15.74 -2.85 1.20
N PRO A 130 15.17 -1.75 1.76
CA PRO A 130 14.82 -0.59 0.96
C PRO A 130 15.99 -0.15 0.07
N ARG A 131 15.67 0.32 -1.14
CA ARG A 131 16.70 0.77 -2.10
C ARG A 131 17.56 1.89 -1.53
N PRO A 132 18.83 1.99 -1.97
CA PRO A 132 19.65 3.16 -1.68
C PRO A 132 18.98 4.44 -2.22
N GLY A 133 18.73 5.38 -1.32
CA GLY A 133 17.96 6.60 -1.65
C GLY A 133 16.62 6.65 -0.94
N GLU A 134 16.04 5.51 -0.63
CA GLU A 134 14.82 5.42 0.15
C GLU A 134 15.07 5.42 1.67
N SER A 135 14.01 5.60 2.45
CA SER A 135 14.09 5.59 3.90
C SER A 135 14.48 4.20 4.41
N GLN A 136 15.46 4.15 5.28
CA GLN A 136 15.82 2.92 5.99
C GLN A 136 15.09 2.80 7.34
N GLU A 137 14.29 3.80 7.71
CA GLU A 137 13.50 3.81 8.94
C GLU A 137 12.13 3.19 8.68
N LEU A 138 12.03 1.89 8.98
CA LEU A 138 10.81 1.08 8.87
C LEU A 138 10.41 0.59 10.25
N GLN A 139 9.10 0.63 10.56
CA GLN A 139 8.56 0.13 11.82
C GLN A 139 7.25 -0.64 11.62
N TRP A 140 7.11 -1.73 12.37
CA TRP A 140 5.83 -2.41 12.54
C TRP A 140 5.12 -1.80 13.76
N VAL A 141 3.98 -1.17 13.55
CA VAL A 141 3.25 -0.45 14.58
C VAL A 141 1.79 -0.92 14.67
N SER A 142 1.26 -1.01 15.88
CA SER A 142 -0.18 -1.09 16.09
C SER A 142 -0.83 0.29 15.89
N PRO A 143 -2.16 0.40 15.78
CA PRO A 143 -2.84 1.70 15.71
C PRO A 143 -2.45 2.65 16.84
N ASP A 144 -2.38 2.16 18.07
CA ASP A 144 -2.00 2.98 19.25
C ASP A 144 -0.53 3.41 19.19
N GLU A 145 0.36 2.49 18.80
CA GLU A 145 1.79 2.80 18.62
C GLU A 145 1.98 3.81 17.49
N PHE A 146 1.22 3.68 16.38
CA PHE A 146 1.28 4.62 15.28
C PHE A 146 0.80 6.02 15.70
N ALA A 147 -0.33 6.11 16.39
CA ALA A 147 -0.85 7.39 16.91
C ALA A 147 0.12 8.10 17.86
N ALA A 148 1.00 7.35 18.53
CA ALA A 148 2.01 7.89 19.43
C ALA A 148 3.31 8.32 18.74
N LEU A 149 3.51 7.98 17.45
CA LEU A 149 4.71 8.37 16.72
C LEU A 149 4.73 9.87 16.40
N PRO A 150 5.84 10.57 16.67
CA PRO A 150 6.00 11.95 16.23
C PRO A 150 5.93 12.04 14.69
N GLY A 151 4.98 12.82 14.17
CA GLY A 151 4.77 12.95 12.72
C GLY A 151 3.88 11.89 12.11
N ALA A 152 3.08 11.17 12.90
CA ALA A 152 1.97 10.39 12.37
C ALA A 152 0.81 11.33 11.99
N GLU A 153 0.31 11.17 10.76
CA GLU A 153 -0.83 11.96 10.29
C GLU A 153 -2.13 11.37 10.84
N PRO A 154 -3.05 12.19 11.42
CA PRO A 154 -4.30 11.71 12.02
C PRO A 154 -5.16 10.90 11.05
N ASP A 155 -5.24 11.30 9.78
CA ASP A 155 -6.02 10.60 8.76
C ASP A 155 -5.43 9.23 8.44
N ALA A 156 -4.10 9.12 8.39
CA ALA A 156 -3.40 7.84 8.20
C ALA A 156 -3.63 6.89 9.39
N VAL A 157 -3.60 7.42 10.62
CA VAL A 157 -3.92 6.65 11.84
C VAL A 157 -5.36 6.14 11.79
N MET A 158 -6.32 6.98 11.40
CA MET A 158 -7.72 6.60 11.28
C MET A 158 -7.93 5.50 10.22
N ILE A 159 -7.30 5.63 9.05
CA ILE A 159 -7.38 4.63 7.97
C ILE A 159 -6.79 3.30 8.44
N MET A 160 -5.59 3.31 9.03
CA MET A 160 -4.97 2.11 9.57
C MET A 160 -5.85 1.43 10.62
N THR A 161 -6.41 2.20 11.54
CA THR A 161 -7.30 1.68 12.59
C THR A 161 -8.52 1.00 11.97
N MET A 162 -9.17 1.64 11.02
CA MET A 162 -10.30 1.07 10.29
C MET A 162 -9.94 -0.25 9.59
N ILE A 163 -8.77 -0.32 8.95
CA ILE A 163 -8.30 -1.53 8.25
C ILE A 163 -8.06 -2.64 9.26
N VAL A 164 -7.37 -2.37 10.38
CA VAL A 164 -7.09 -3.38 11.41
C VAL A 164 -8.38 -3.90 12.05
N GLU A 165 -9.33 -3.01 12.36
CA GLU A 165 -10.55 -3.38 13.08
C GLU A 165 -11.62 -4.06 12.20
N ARG A 166 -11.69 -3.69 10.92
CA ARG A 166 -12.82 -4.07 10.06
C ARG A 166 -12.45 -4.94 8.87
N VAL A 167 -11.18 -4.92 8.45
CA VAL A 167 -10.74 -5.59 7.22
C VAL A 167 -9.84 -6.77 7.52
N ALA A 168 -8.86 -6.62 8.40
CA ALA A 168 -7.78 -7.58 8.61
C ALA A 168 -8.24 -9.02 8.93
N ASP A 169 -9.28 -9.17 9.75
CA ASP A 169 -9.84 -10.49 10.11
C ASP A 169 -11.11 -10.86 9.31
N SER A 170 -11.62 -9.94 8.47
CA SER A 170 -12.90 -10.11 7.77
C SER A 170 -12.73 -10.40 6.28
N TRP A 171 -11.70 -9.86 5.67
CA TRP A 171 -11.43 -10.05 4.25
C TRP A 171 -10.50 -11.23 3.99
N LEU A 172 -10.59 -11.80 2.79
CA LEU A 172 -9.80 -12.94 2.35
C LEU A 172 -8.39 -12.49 1.96
N ALA A 173 -7.38 -13.15 2.49
CA ALA A 173 -5.99 -12.94 2.07
C ALA A 173 -5.72 -13.77 0.80
N ILE A 174 -5.69 -13.12 -0.35
CA ILE A 174 -5.45 -13.76 -1.65
C ILE A 174 -4.01 -13.47 -2.08
N PRO A 175 -3.21 -14.47 -2.50
CA PRO A 175 -1.85 -14.23 -2.97
C PRO A 175 -1.82 -13.12 -4.03
N ALA A 176 -0.95 -12.13 -3.85
CA ALA A 176 -0.89 -10.97 -4.74
C ALA A 176 -0.47 -11.34 -6.17
N THR A 177 0.20 -12.47 -6.35
CA THR A 177 0.53 -13.06 -7.66
C THR A 177 -0.68 -13.54 -8.46
N ARG A 178 -1.89 -13.53 -7.86
CA ARG A 178 -3.13 -13.83 -8.58
C ARG A 178 -3.44 -12.79 -9.67
N TRP A 179 -2.95 -11.56 -9.52
CA TRP A 179 -3.07 -10.48 -10.49
C TRP A 179 -1.76 -10.30 -11.25
N SER A 180 -1.88 -10.22 -12.59
CA SER A 180 -0.72 -10.03 -13.46
C SER A 180 -0.14 -8.63 -13.29
N LEU A 181 1.19 -8.54 -13.35
CA LEU A 181 1.92 -7.27 -13.52
C LEU A 181 2.13 -6.93 -15.01
N ALA A 182 1.77 -7.84 -15.93
CA ALA A 182 1.85 -7.57 -17.34
C ALA A 182 0.74 -6.61 -17.79
N ASP A 183 1.03 -5.80 -18.80
CA ASP A 183 0.00 -5.06 -19.50
C ASP A 183 -0.92 -6.01 -20.28
N ALA A 184 -2.15 -5.59 -20.53
CA ALA A 184 -3.07 -6.38 -21.36
C ALA A 184 -2.43 -6.66 -22.72
N PRO A 185 -2.55 -7.88 -23.28
CA PRO A 185 -2.00 -8.21 -24.59
C PRO A 185 -2.49 -7.21 -25.65
N ALA A 186 -1.58 -6.72 -26.49
CA ALA A 186 -1.91 -5.76 -27.56
C ALA A 186 -3.02 -6.28 -28.51
N GLU A 187 -3.23 -7.58 -28.59
CA GLU A 187 -4.27 -8.23 -29.38
C GLU A 187 -5.69 -8.02 -28.82
N ALA A 188 -5.85 -7.60 -27.59
CA ALA A 188 -7.17 -7.31 -26.98
C ALA A 188 -7.71 -5.92 -27.38
N MET A 189 -6.97 -5.13 -28.15
CA MET A 189 -7.33 -3.77 -28.56
C MET A 189 -7.79 -3.64 -30.03
N THR A 190 -8.06 -4.75 -30.72
CA THR A 190 -8.57 -4.74 -32.12
C THR A 190 -10.06 -5.06 -32.21
#